data_1af9a7a14479deea29998d3180f14daf
#
_entry.id   1af9a7a14479deea29998d3180f14daf
#
_cell.length_a   1.000
_cell.length_b   1.000
_cell.length_c   1.000
_cell.angle_alpha   90.00
_cell.angle_beta   90.00
_cell.angle_gamma   90.00
#
_symmetry.space_group_name_H-M   'P 1'
#
loop_
_entity.id
_entity.type
_entity.pdbx_description
1 polymer ?
#
loop_
_entity_poly.entity_id
_entity_poly.type
_entity_poly.pdbx_seq_one_letter_code
_entity_poly.pdbx_strand_id
1 'polypeptide(L)'
;MFPILFFLALTTHLGPIGPDAPAREPQMAANGSMVAMTFGAGHDIYFSLSRDGGSTFSPPAKVAEAGILPLSRHRGPRIAFAGSAIVITAVTGNVEEQGGHAHGLPSDGDLTAWRSQDGGKTWSEGKPVNDVPASATEGLHALASNGKGLLYAAWLDKRGKGTRLYAARSNDGGVTWSKNVAVYLSPDGSICECCHPSLAISPSGELLVMWRNELGGSRDMYLVNSRGGLSFSAPRKLGDGTWKLNACPMDGGGLAVSQSKVLTAWRRDTNVFLDEPGRPEKEIGTGKDIALALSGGRTYVAWVEGTRVEAWIDGNKQELAASGAFPSLTSLPGGGVLAAWEQNGFIEIRRLP
;
A
#
# COMPACT_ATOMS: atom_id res chain seq x y z
N MET A 1 38.47 -11.80 21.43
CA MET A 1 37.93 -10.47 21.19
C MET A 1 37.63 -10.44 19.70
N PHE A 2 36.40 -10.80 19.28
CA PHE A 2 36.00 -10.77 17.89
C PHE A 2 35.55 -9.34 17.54
N PRO A 3 35.99 -8.77 16.41
CA PRO A 3 35.52 -7.44 16.00
C PRO A 3 34.04 -7.55 15.61
N ILE A 4 33.20 -6.78 16.27
CA ILE A 4 31.84 -6.54 15.84
C ILE A 4 31.97 -5.69 14.59
N LEU A 5 31.82 -6.32 13.40
CA LEU A 5 31.65 -5.58 12.16
C LEU A 5 30.26 -4.91 12.22
N PHE A 6 30.26 -3.62 12.45
CA PHE A 6 29.09 -2.78 12.13
C PHE A 6 28.96 -2.74 10.60
N PHE A 7 28.07 -3.53 10.04
CA PHE A 7 27.58 -3.29 8.70
C PHE A 7 26.79 -1.98 8.73
N LEU A 8 27.42 -0.88 8.33
CA LEU A 8 26.69 0.31 7.95
C LEU A 8 25.76 -0.11 6.79
N ALA A 9 24.46 -0.20 7.05
CA ALA A 9 23.49 -0.41 6.03
C ALA A 9 23.54 0.79 5.06
N LEU A 10 23.96 0.56 3.83
CA LEU A 10 23.96 1.57 2.80
C LEU A 10 22.50 2.04 2.61
N THR A 11 22.24 3.29 2.94
CA THR A 11 20.96 3.94 2.66
C THR A 11 21.03 4.51 1.25
N THR A 12 20.12 4.09 0.39
CA THR A 12 19.92 4.68 -0.94
C THR A 12 18.75 5.65 -0.87
N HIS A 13 18.83 6.79 -1.56
CA HIS A 13 17.73 7.75 -1.61
C HIS A 13 17.39 8.12 -3.06
N LEU A 14 16.11 8.46 -3.29
CA LEU A 14 15.58 8.93 -4.57
C LEU A 14 14.87 10.26 -4.39
N GLY A 15 15.00 11.16 -5.37
CA GLY A 15 14.42 12.50 -5.34
C GLY A 15 15.33 13.52 -4.61
N PRO A 16 14.82 14.73 -4.32
CA PRO A 16 13.54 15.25 -4.84
C PRO A 16 13.61 15.41 -6.37
N ILE A 17 12.45 15.50 -7.01
CA ILE A 17 12.38 15.70 -8.46
C ILE A 17 12.65 17.16 -8.82
N GLY A 18 12.32 18.07 -7.93
CA GLY A 18 12.55 19.49 -8.05
C GLY A 18 12.32 20.21 -6.72
N PRO A 19 12.59 21.52 -6.65
CA PRO A 19 12.45 22.30 -5.41
C PRO A 19 11.04 22.23 -4.81
N ASP A 20 10.01 22.25 -5.66
CA ASP A 20 8.60 22.21 -5.27
C ASP A 20 7.93 20.85 -5.52
N ALA A 21 8.74 19.82 -5.83
CA ALA A 21 8.30 18.47 -6.14
C ALA A 21 8.99 17.43 -5.26
N PRO A 22 8.69 17.41 -3.93
CA PRO A 22 9.19 16.38 -3.03
C PRO A 22 8.68 15.00 -3.46
N ALA A 23 9.53 13.99 -3.34
CA ALA A 23 9.15 12.60 -3.58
C ALA A 23 8.30 12.07 -2.42
N ARG A 24 7.14 11.47 -2.70
CA ARG A 24 6.13 11.10 -1.72
C ARG A 24 5.49 9.74 -1.99
N GLU A 25 4.99 9.10 -0.91
CA GLU A 25 4.20 7.86 -0.93
C GLU A 25 4.92 6.70 -1.68
N PRO A 26 6.14 6.31 -1.25
CA PRO A 26 6.90 5.28 -1.93
C PRO A 26 6.22 3.92 -1.84
N GLN A 27 6.17 3.20 -2.96
CA GLN A 27 5.72 1.81 -3.02
C GLN A 27 6.68 0.98 -3.84
N MET A 28 6.92 -0.24 -3.39
CA MET A 28 7.88 -1.15 -4.02
C MET A 28 7.26 -2.50 -4.33
N ALA A 29 7.77 -3.13 -5.38
CA ALA A 29 7.51 -4.52 -5.70
C ALA A 29 8.82 -5.21 -6.12
N ALA A 30 8.98 -6.50 -5.78
CA ALA A 30 10.17 -7.27 -6.12
C ALA A 30 9.82 -8.48 -7.00
N ASN A 31 10.70 -8.79 -7.97
CA ASN A 31 10.62 -9.97 -8.83
C ASN A 31 12.03 -10.44 -9.19
N GLY A 32 12.48 -11.56 -8.63
CA GLY A 32 13.87 -11.99 -8.72
C GLY A 32 14.83 -10.96 -8.11
N SER A 33 15.84 -10.54 -8.85
CA SER A 33 16.76 -9.46 -8.46
C SER A 33 16.23 -8.08 -8.78
N MET A 34 15.10 -7.95 -9.47
CA MET A 34 14.51 -6.65 -9.78
C MET A 34 13.68 -6.13 -8.62
N VAL A 35 13.85 -4.86 -8.29
CA VAL A 35 12.97 -4.12 -7.39
C VAL A 35 12.51 -2.87 -8.13
N ALA A 36 11.21 -2.79 -8.34
CA ALA A 36 10.55 -1.65 -8.93
C ALA A 36 10.01 -0.75 -7.82
N MET A 37 10.23 0.55 -7.94
CA MET A 37 9.70 1.57 -7.05
C MET A 37 8.88 2.57 -7.82
N THR A 38 7.76 2.99 -7.25
CA THR A 38 6.96 4.13 -7.70
C THR A 38 6.73 5.10 -6.56
N PHE A 39 6.59 6.35 -6.89
CA PHE A 39 6.25 7.44 -5.97
C PHE A 39 5.64 8.61 -6.75
N GLY A 40 4.99 9.51 -6.06
CA GLY A 40 4.49 10.75 -6.66
C GLY A 40 5.40 11.93 -6.35
N ALA A 41 5.41 12.94 -7.23
CA ALA A 41 6.02 14.23 -6.97
C ALA A 41 5.27 15.32 -7.73
N GLY A 42 4.73 16.33 -7.04
CA GLY A 42 3.83 17.31 -7.64
C GLY A 42 2.57 16.62 -8.20
N HIS A 43 2.36 16.74 -9.50
CA HIS A 43 1.24 16.15 -10.24
C HIS A 43 1.64 14.89 -11.02
N ASP A 44 2.87 14.42 -10.86
CA ASP A 44 3.46 13.38 -11.69
C ASP A 44 3.70 12.08 -10.92
N ILE A 45 3.58 10.97 -11.64
CA ILE A 45 3.95 9.64 -11.17
C ILE A 45 5.35 9.33 -11.68
N TYR A 46 6.22 8.87 -10.79
CA TYR A 46 7.60 8.48 -11.09
C TYR A 46 7.85 7.01 -10.83
N PHE A 47 8.85 6.51 -11.53
CA PHE A 47 9.32 5.13 -11.47
C PHE A 47 10.85 5.08 -11.40
N SER A 48 11.37 4.11 -10.65
CA SER A 48 12.78 3.77 -10.59
C SER A 48 12.94 2.25 -10.48
N LEU A 49 14.00 1.70 -11.06
CA LEU A 49 14.25 0.26 -11.10
C LEU A 49 15.65 -0.06 -10.56
N SER A 50 15.69 -0.99 -9.63
CA SER A 50 16.88 -1.72 -9.23
C SER A 50 16.94 -3.07 -9.96
N ARG A 51 18.16 -3.51 -10.33
CA ARG A 51 18.42 -4.83 -10.91
C ARG A 51 19.31 -5.72 -10.05
N ASP A 52 19.72 -5.20 -8.91
CA ASP A 52 20.68 -5.77 -7.96
C ASP A 52 20.09 -5.99 -6.55
N GLY A 53 18.78 -6.28 -6.49
CA GLY A 53 18.07 -6.55 -5.24
C GLY A 53 17.87 -5.33 -4.35
N GLY A 54 17.82 -4.13 -4.94
CA GLY A 54 17.61 -2.88 -4.21
C GLY A 54 18.88 -2.21 -3.70
N SER A 55 20.07 -2.66 -4.16
CA SER A 55 21.34 -2.04 -3.76
C SER A 55 21.56 -0.72 -4.47
N THR A 56 21.17 -0.63 -5.76
CA THR A 56 21.19 0.60 -6.54
C THR A 56 19.90 0.76 -7.33
N PHE A 57 19.50 2.00 -7.58
CA PHE A 57 18.31 2.33 -8.36
C PHE A 57 18.65 3.26 -9.53
N SER A 58 17.93 3.11 -10.65
CA SER A 58 18.04 4.03 -11.77
C SER A 58 17.57 5.44 -11.35
N PRO A 59 18.02 6.49 -12.03
CA PRO A 59 17.38 7.80 -11.88
C PRO A 59 15.86 7.69 -12.06
N PRO A 60 15.06 8.46 -11.31
CA PRO A 60 13.60 8.48 -11.47
C PRO A 60 13.19 8.89 -12.89
N ALA A 61 12.28 8.13 -13.49
CA ALA A 61 11.70 8.43 -14.79
C ALA A 61 10.19 8.71 -14.63
N LYS A 62 9.70 9.73 -15.33
CA LYS A 62 8.26 10.07 -15.34
C LYS A 62 7.47 8.97 -16.04
N VAL A 63 6.41 8.51 -15.39
CA VAL A 63 5.45 7.52 -15.92
C VAL A 63 4.29 8.22 -16.61
N ALA A 64 3.68 9.17 -15.91
CA ALA A 64 2.52 9.91 -16.37
C ALA A 64 2.38 11.23 -15.62
N GLU A 65 1.73 12.17 -16.26
CA GLU A 65 1.13 13.34 -15.64
C GLU A 65 -0.29 12.98 -15.21
N ALA A 66 -0.62 13.23 -13.95
CA ALA A 66 -1.84 12.70 -13.35
C ALA A 66 -2.90 13.78 -13.09
N GLY A 67 -2.66 15.03 -13.52
CA GLY A 67 -3.54 16.16 -13.19
C GLY A 67 -3.54 16.40 -11.68
N ILE A 68 -4.60 16.00 -10.99
CA ILE A 68 -4.66 15.98 -9.53
C ILE A 68 -4.26 14.59 -9.06
N LEU A 69 -3.09 14.48 -8.40
CA LEU A 69 -2.56 13.28 -7.79
C LEU A 69 -2.56 13.45 -6.26
N PRO A 70 -3.44 12.78 -5.53
CA PRO A 70 -3.38 12.80 -4.06
C PRO A 70 -2.08 12.17 -3.55
N LEU A 71 -1.30 12.92 -2.76
CA LEU A 71 0.00 12.50 -2.24
C LEU A 71 0.10 12.77 -0.73
N SER A 72 -0.66 12.08 0.06
CA SER A 72 -0.58 12.09 1.52
C SER A 72 -1.48 11.03 2.12
N ARG A 73 -1.20 10.62 3.35
CA ARG A 73 -2.10 9.76 4.13
C ARG A 73 -2.43 8.45 3.43
N HIS A 74 -1.37 7.78 2.91
CA HIS A 74 -1.45 6.51 2.17
C HIS A 74 -2.17 6.59 0.82
N ARG A 75 -2.29 7.77 0.25
CA ARG A 75 -2.66 7.99 -1.15
C ARG A 75 -1.41 7.87 -2.03
N GLY A 76 -1.52 8.08 -3.31
CA GLY A 76 -0.38 7.97 -4.22
C GLY A 76 -0.34 6.64 -4.98
N PRO A 77 0.67 6.43 -5.84
CA PRO A 77 0.71 5.29 -6.73
C PRO A 77 1.00 3.96 -6.00
N ARG A 78 0.54 2.85 -6.58
CA ARG A 78 0.88 1.48 -6.19
C ARG A 78 1.53 0.77 -7.37
N ILE A 79 2.40 -0.21 -7.08
CA ILE A 79 3.17 -0.90 -8.11
C ILE A 79 3.16 -2.42 -7.89
N ALA A 80 3.13 -3.17 -8.99
CA ALA A 80 3.24 -4.63 -8.95
C ALA A 80 3.92 -5.17 -10.21
N PHE A 81 4.62 -6.29 -10.07
CA PHE A 81 5.03 -7.11 -11.21
C PHE A 81 3.91 -8.06 -11.62
N ALA A 82 3.69 -8.20 -12.92
CA ALA A 82 2.77 -9.14 -13.52
C ALA A 82 3.52 -9.96 -14.59
N GLY A 83 4.26 -10.97 -14.16
CA GLY A 83 5.28 -11.63 -14.96
C GLY A 83 6.45 -10.69 -15.23
N SER A 84 6.76 -10.46 -16.50
CA SER A 84 7.77 -9.46 -16.92
C SER A 84 7.23 -8.03 -17.00
N ALA A 85 5.92 -7.87 -16.99
CA ALA A 85 5.30 -6.55 -17.02
C ALA A 85 5.34 -5.89 -15.63
N ILE A 86 5.37 -4.56 -15.63
CA ILE A 86 5.22 -3.71 -14.44
C ILE A 86 3.92 -2.94 -14.59
N VAL A 87 3.10 -2.94 -13.55
CA VAL A 87 1.83 -2.22 -13.51
C VAL A 87 1.85 -1.23 -12.36
N ILE A 88 1.51 0.01 -12.65
CA ILE A 88 1.31 1.07 -11.67
C ILE A 88 -0.15 1.46 -11.69
N THR A 89 -0.73 1.68 -10.52
CA THR A 89 -2.07 2.25 -10.37
C THR A 89 -2.02 3.49 -9.50
N ALA A 90 -2.84 4.48 -9.79
CA ALA A 90 -3.05 5.66 -8.96
C ALA A 90 -4.46 6.20 -9.16
N VAL A 91 -4.99 6.87 -8.16
CA VAL A 91 -6.19 7.70 -8.37
C VAL A 91 -5.75 9.04 -8.94
N THR A 92 -6.39 9.43 -10.02
CA THR A 92 -6.10 10.66 -10.76
C THR A 92 -7.39 11.36 -11.15
N GLY A 93 -7.35 12.67 -11.32
CA GLY A 93 -8.48 13.49 -11.79
C GLY A 93 -8.00 14.85 -12.26
N ASN A 94 -8.96 15.69 -12.71
CA ASN A 94 -8.66 17.02 -13.27
C ASN A 94 -9.41 18.13 -12.54
N VAL A 95 -10.39 17.80 -11.73
CA VAL A 95 -11.23 18.75 -11.01
C VAL A 95 -11.00 18.59 -9.51
N GLU A 96 -10.44 19.62 -8.86
CA GLU A 96 -10.23 19.59 -7.42
C GLU A 96 -11.56 19.64 -6.67
N GLU A 97 -11.69 18.80 -5.65
CA GLU A 97 -12.83 18.82 -4.75
C GLU A 97 -12.83 20.10 -3.90
N GLN A 98 -13.98 20.78 -3.86
CA GLN A 98 -14.15 22.00 -3.08
C GLN A 98 -14.74 21.67 -1.71
N GLY A 99 -14.09 22.13 -0.62
CA GLY A 99 -14.64 21.99 0.75
C GLY A 99 -13.69 21.45 1.81
N GLY A 100 -14.02 21.60 3.07
CA GLY A 100 -13.15 21.58 4.24
C GLY A 100 -12.32 20.35 4.58
N HIS A 101 -12.50 19.20 3.96
CA HIS A 101 -11.67 18.00 4.18
C HIS A 101 -11.01 17.46 2.89
N ALA A 102 -11.24 18.13 1.77
CA ALA A 102 -10.96 17.64 0.43
C ALA A 102 -9.63 18.09 -0.16
N HIS A 103 -8.74 18.68 0.62
CA HIS A 103 -7.48 19.27 0.14
C HIS A 103 -6.67 18.31 -0.75
N GLY A 104 -6.54 18.66 -2.03
CA GLY A 104 -5.78 17.90 -3.02
C GLY A 104 -6.43 16.58 -3.45
N LEU A 105 -7.75 16.42 -3.23
CA LEU A 105 -8.51 15.28 -3.76
C LEU A 105 -9.22 15.68 -5.06
N PRO A 106 -9.29 14.78 -6.05
CA PRO A 106 -10.09 15.00 -7.26
C PRO A 106 -11.56 14.67 -7.01
N SER A 107 -12.47 15.56 -7.38
CA SER A 107 -13.91 15.30 -7.39
C SER A 107 -14.37 14.38 -8.53
N ASP A 108 -13.53 14.28 -9.58
CA ASP A 108 -13.68 13.40 -10.74
C ASP A 108 -12.70 12.21 -10.71
N GLY A 109 -12.27 11.80 -9.51
CA GLY A 109 -11.21 10.81 -9.31
C GLY A 109 -11.53 9.42 -9.82
N ASP A 110 -10.68 8.91 -10.72
CA ASP A 110 -10.70 7.55 -11.23
C ASP A 110 -9.42 6.79 -10.86
N LEU A 111 -9.55 5.49 -10.52
CA LEU A 111 -8.41 4.61 -10.36
C LEU A 111 -7.90 4.22 -11.74
N THR A 112 -6.73 4.72 -12.09
CA THR A 112 -6.09 4.55 -13.40
C THR A 112 -4.90 3.60 -13.31
N ALA A 113 -4.69 2.78 -14.34
CA ALA A 113 -3.58 1.85 -14.44
C ALA A 113 -2.71 2.15 -15.67
N TRP A 114 -1.38 2.12 -15.49
CA TRP A 114 -0.35 2.18 -16.52
C TRP A 114 0.47 0.89 -16.51
N ARG A 115 0.92 0.48 -17.69
CA ARG A 115 1.64 -0.78 -17.86
C ARG A 115 2.90 -0.59 -18.70
N SER A 116 4.01 -1.17 -18.24
CA SER A 116 5.27 -1.27 -18.99
C SER A 116 5.62 -2.73 -19.26
N GLN A 117 6.16 -3.03 -20.46
CA GLN A 117 6.65 -4.35 -20.85
C GLN A 117 8.17 -4.40 -21.05
N ASP A 118 8.84 -3.27 -20.97
CA ASP A 118 10.25 -3.06 -21.30
C ASP A 118 11.10 -2.63 -20.10
N GLY A 119 10.61 -2.93 -18.90
CA GLY A 119 11.30 -2.60 -17.65
C GLY A 119 11.21 -1.12 -17.27
N GLY A 120 10.10 -0.47 -17.59
CA GLY A 120 9.81 0.92 -17.22
C GLY A 120 10.38 1.95 -18.19
N LYS A 121 10.86 1.55 -19.37
CA LYS A 121 11.36 2.50 -20.39
C LYS A 121 10.22 3.23 -21.08
N THR A 122 9.13 2.51 -21.37
CA THR A 122 7.90 3.07 -21.93
C THR A 122 6.69 2.57 -21.16
N TRP A 123 5.63 3.39 -21.14
CA TRP A 123 4.40 3.11 -20.43
C TRP A 123 3.21 3.23 -21.38
N SER A 124 2.21 2.40 -21.17
CA SER A 124 0.93 2.52 -21.89
C SER A 124 0.24 3.84 -21.52
N GLU A 125 -0.70 4.23 -22.33
CA GLU A 125 -1.73 5.19 -21.92
C GLU A 125 -2.47 4.68 -20.69
N GLY A 126 -2.84 5.60 -19.78
CA GLY A 126 -3.59 5.30 -18.56
C GLY A 126 -5.02 4.80 -18.91
N LYS A 127 -5.43 3.71 -18.26
CA LYS A 127 -6.77 3.14 -18.43
C LYS A 127 -7.50 3.06 -17.09
N PRO A 128 -8.78 3.44 -17.00
CA PRO A 128 -9.54 3.32 -15.77
C PRO A 128 -9.71 1.85 -15.35
N VAL A 129 -9.59 1.61 -14.06
CA VAL A 129 -9.85 0.32 -13.40
C VAL A 129 -11.29 0.27 -12.88
N ASN A 130 -11.79 1.36 -12.34
CA ASN A 130 -13.18 1.50 -11.95
C ASN A 130 -14.08 1.65 -13.20
N ASP A 131 -15.21 0.96 -13.20
CA ASP A 131 -16.18 0.94 -14.29
C ASP A 131 -17.29 1.99 -14.15
N VAL A 132 -17.30 2.73 -13.06
CA VAL A 132 -18.15 3.91 -12.86
C VAL A 132 -17.25 5.13 -12.74
N PRO A 133 -17.29 6.08 -13.68
CA PRO A 133 -16.48 7.28 -13.65
C PRO A 133 -16.64 8.08 -12.35
N ALA A 134 -15.59 8.75 -11.91
CA ALA A 134 -15.55 9.59 -10.72
C ALA A 134 -15.97 8.86 -9.42
N SER A 135 -15.68 7.56 -9.31
CA SER A 135 -16.07 6.77 -8.13
C SER A 135 -14.94 6.53 -7.13
N ALA A 136 -13.69 6.85 -7.48
CA ALA A 136 -12.52 6.59 -6.63
C ALA A 136 -11.97 7.86 -5.95
N THR A 137 -12.81 8.85 -5.67
CA THR A 137 -12.41 10.21 -5.26
C THR A 137 -11.68 10.30 -3.94
N GLU A 138 -11.74 9.26 -3.06
CA GLU A 138 -10.97 9.23 -1.82
C GLU A 138 -9.45 9.06 -2.03
N GLY A 139 -9.00 8.68 -3.21
CA GLY A 139 -7.58 8.47 -3.50
C GLY A 139 -6.97 7.24 -2.85
N LEU A 140 -7.75 6.45 -2.12
CA LEU A 140 -7.30 5.32 -1.30
C LEU A 140 -7.57 3.99 -2.00
N HIS A 141 -6.48 3.30 -2.36
CA HIS A 141 -6.56 2.02 -3.05
C HIS A 141 -5.37 1.11 -2.68
N ALA A 142 -5.46 -0.14 -3.09
CA ALA A 142 -4.40 -1.13 -3.00
C ALA A 142 -4.30 -1.93 -4.29
N LEU A 143 -3.11 -2.45 -4.56
CA LEU A 143 -2.79 -3.31 -5.71
C LEU A 143 -2.05 -4.55 -5.20
N ALA A 144 -2.46 -5.74 -5.63
CA ALA A 144 -1.76 -6.98 -5.34
C ALA A 144 -1.57 -7.80 -6.61
N SER A 145 -0.48 -8.56 -6.68
CA SER A 145 -0.14 -9.45 -7.78
C SER A 145 0.34 -10.81 -7.28
N ASN A 146 0.10 -11.87 -8.07
CA ASN A 146 0.73 -13.17 -7.85
C ASN A 146 2.09 -13.31 -8.56
N GLY A 147 2.59 -12.23 -9.16
CA GLY A 147 3.83 -12.23 -9.94
C GLY A 147 3.76 -12.94 -11.30
N LYS A 148 2.61 -13.48 -11.71
CA LYS A 148 2.45 -14.31 -12.92
C LYS A 148 1.41 -13.78 -13.91
N GLY A 149 0.87 -12.57 -13.68
CA GLY A 149 -0.13 -11.96 -14.56
C GLY A 149 -1.50 -11.75 -13.93
N LEU A 150 -1.81 -12.37 -12.80
CA LEU A 150 -3.02 -12.09 -12.02
C LEU A 150 -2.78 -10.87 -11.13
N LEU A 151 -3.65 -9.88 -11.25
CA LEU A 151 -3.68 -8.67 -10.42
C LEU A 151 -5.07 -8.48 -9.82
N TYR A 152 -5.10 -7.89 -8.64
CA TYR A 152 -6.30 -7.34 -8.02
C TYR A 152 -6.01 -5.91 -7.57
N ALA A 153 -6.96 -5.02 -7.84
CA ALA A 153 -7.04 -3.69 -7.26
C ALA A 153 -8.30 -3.59 -6.40
N ALA A 154 -8.21 -2.91 -5.25
CA ALA A 154 -9.38 -2.55 -4.46
C ALA A 154 -9.26 -1.09 -4.01
N TRP A 155 -10.41 -0.41 -3.91
CA TRP A 155 -10.45 1.02 -3.59
C TRP A 155 -11.70 1.38 -2.81
N LEU A 156 -11.62 2.53 -2.16
CA LEU A 156 -12.78 3.18 -1.56
C LEU A 156 -13.59 3.84 -2.68
N ASP A 157 -14.83 3.40 -2.82
CA ASP A 157 -15.71 3.74 -3.95
C ASP A 157 -16.93 4.51 -3.47
N LYS A 158 -17.21 5.62 -4.14
CA LYS A 158 -18.32 6.55 -3.84
C LYS A 158 -19.44 6.54 -4.88
N ARG A 159 -19.56 5.48 -5.72
CA ARG A 159 -20.61 5.33 -6.73
C ARG A 159 -22.04 5.30 -6.18
N GLY A 160 -22.23 5.28 -4.88
CA GLY A 160 -23.53 5.27 -4.22
C GLY A 160 -23.53 6.13 -2.97
N LYS A 161 -24.57 5.97 -2.14
CA LYS A 161 -24.62 6.67 -0.87
C LYS A 161 -23.58 6.05 0.10
N GLY A 162 -22.70 6.90 0.68
CA GLY A 162 -21.60 6.49 1.55
C GLY A 162 -20.45 5.83 0.79
N THR A 163 -19.39 5.54 1.50
CA THR A 163 -18.16 4.90 0.96
C THR A 163 -18.26 3.39 1.06
N ARG A 164 -17.88 2.71 0.00
CA ARG A 164 -17.93 1.25 -0.15
C ARG A 164 -16.56 0.71 -0.55
N LEU A 165 -16.34 -0.59 -0.37
CA LEU A 165 -15.13 -1.24 -0.83
C LEU A 165 -15.43 -2.04 -2.10
N TYR A 166 -14.79 -1.66 -3.21
CA TYR A 166 -14.88 -2.35 -4.49
C TYR A 166 -13.54 -2.93 -4.91
N ALA A 167 -13.59 -3.94 -5.78
CA ALA A 167 -12.41 -4.53 -6.39
C ALA A 167 -12.62 -4.85 -7.86
N ALA A 168 -11.50 -4.93 -8.59
CA ALA A 168 -11.42 -5.44 -9.94
C ALA A 168 -10.24 -6.39 -10.07
N ARG A 169 -10.33 -7.32 -11.03
CA ARG A 169 -9.31 -8.31 -11.36
C ARG A 169 -8.81 -8.13 -12.78
N SER A 170 -7.51 -8.28 -12.98
CA SER A 170 -6.89 -8.50 -14.29
C SER A 170 -6.26 -9.88 -14.33
N ASN A 171 -6.48 -10.63 -15.44
CA ASN A 171 -5.85 -11.93 -15.67
C ASN A 171 -4.76 -11.88 -16.75
N ASP A 172 -4.53 -10.73 -17.33
CA ASP A 172 -3.67 -10.50 -18.50
C ASP A 172 -2.54 -9.50 -18.23
N GLY A 173 -2.17 -9.38 -16.96
CA GLY A 173 -1.08 -8.51 -16.55
C GLY A 173 -1.39 -7.02 -16.64
N GLY A 174 -2.63 -6.62 -16.38
CA GLY A 174 -3.05 -5.22 -16.35
C GLY A 174 -3.45 -4.65 -17.72
N VAL A 175 -3.64 -5.49 -18.74
CA VAL A 175 -4.13 -5.03 -20.07
C VAL A 175 -5.60 -4.71 -20.00
N THR A 176 -6.39 -5.59 -19.35
CA THR A 176 -7.82 -5.39 -19.12
C THR A 176 -8.19 -5.67 -17.66
N TRP A 177 -9.26 -5.03 -17.22
CA TRP A 177 -9.83 -5.19 -15.88
C TRP A 177 -11.27 -5.70 -15.96
N SER A 178 -11.64 -6.55 -15.02
CA SER A 178 -13.01 -7.09 -14.91
C SER A 178 -14.00 -5.99 -14.54
N LYS A 179 -15.29 -6.28 -14.70
CA LYS A 179 -16.34 -5.52 -14.01
C LYS A 179 -16.03 -5.46 -12.51
N ASN A 180 -16.37 -4.32 -11.93
CA ASN A 180 -16.11 -4.10 -10.51
C ASN A 180 -17.09 -4.89 -9.65
N VAL A 181 -16.59 -5.43 -8.55
CA VAL A 181 -17.36 -6.23 -7.60
C VAL A 181 -17.29 -5.58 -6.23
N ALA A 182 -18.44 -5.44 -5.56
CA ALA A 182 -18.45 -4.99 -4.17
C ALA A 182 -17.78 -6.05 -3.29
N VAL A 183 -16.71 -5.66 -2.59
CA VAL A 183 -16.04 -6.49 -1.58
C VAL A 183 -16.87 -6.50 -0.30
N TYR A 184 -17.33 -5.33 0.09
CA TYR A 184 -18.14 -5.15 1.29
C TYR A 184 -19.05 -3.92 1.18
N LEU A 185 -20.28 -4.13 1.65
CA LEU A 185 -21.29 -3.10 1.82
C LEU A 185 -21.62 -3.02 3.31
N SER A 186 -21.28 -1.91 3.94
CA SER A 186 -21.54 -1.74 5.37
C SER A 186 -23.05 -1.65 5.65
N PRO A 187 -23.59 -2.35 6.66
CA PRO A 187 -24.98 -2.19 7.07
C PRO A 187 -25.28 -0.77 7.57
N ASP A 188 -24.28 -0.04 8.07
CA ASP A 188 -24.38 1.37 8.47
C ASP A 188 -24.30 2.35 7.27
N GLY A 189 -24.21 1.80 6.04
CA GLY A 189 -24.21 2.58 4.79
C GLY A 189 -22.85 3.07 4.33
N SER A 190 -21.85 3.11 5.19
CA SER A 190 -20.46 3.50 4.86
C SER A 190 -19.45 2.65 5.61
N ILE A 191 -18.26 2.47 5.03
CA ILE A 191 -17.06 2.01 5.74
C ILE A 191 -16.26 3.22 6.20
N CYS A 192 -15.11 3.01 6.88
CA CYS A 192 -14.20 4.10 7.21
C CYS A 192 -13.63 4.72 5.92
N GLU A 193 -14.06 5.93 5.58
CA GLU A 193 -13.78 6.58 4.30
C GLU A 193 -12.39 7.21 4.17
N CYS A 194 -11.60 7.16 5.23
CA CYS A 194 -10.29 7.81 5.28
C CYS A 194 -9.11 6.84 5.49
N CYS A 195 -9.35 5.52 5.39
CA CYS A 195 -8.34 4.50 5.65
C CYS A 195 -8.14 3.60 4.43
N HIS A 196 -6.89 3.46 3.98
CA HIS A 196 -6.58 2.63 2.82
C HIS A 196 -6.90 1.16 3.07
N PRO A 197 -7.38 0.42 2.07
CA PRO A 197 -7.46 -1.03 2.12
C PRO A 197 -6.08 -1.66 1.93
N SER A 198 -5.92 -2.92 2.31
CA SER A 198 -4.73 -3.72 2.04
C SER A 198 -5.10 -5.02 1.35
N LEU A 199 -4.30 -5.43 0.37
CA LEU A 199 -4.50 -6.63 -0.42
C LEU A 199 -3.31 -7.57 -0.32
N ALA A 200 -3.57 -8.86 -0.30
CA ALA A 200 -2.57 -9.89 -0.52
C ALA A 200 -3.16 -11.06 -1.31
N ILE A 201 -2.33 -11.72 -2.14
CA ILE A 201 -2.69 -12.95 -2.82
C ILE A 201 -1.88 -14.08 -2.18
N SER A 202 -2.57 -15.08 -1.63
CA SER A 202 -1.90 -16.24 -1.04
C SER A 202 -1.20 -17.07 -2.13
N PRO A 203 -0.23 -17.92 -1.77
CA PRO A 203 0.39 -18.86 -2.70
C PRO A 203 -0.61 -19.81 -3.37
N SER A 204 -1.76 -20.07 -2.76
CA SER A 204 -2.86 -20.84 -3.37
C SER A 204 -3.73 -20.04 -4.35
N GLY A 205 -3.45 -18.72 -4.52
CA GLY A 205 -4.19 -17.83 -5.41
C GLY A 205 -5.44 -17.21 -4.77
N GLU A 206 -5.63 -17.36 -3.47
CA GLU A 206 -6.74 -16.73 -2.74
C GLU A 206 -6.42 -15.25 -2.49
N LEU A 207 -7.35 -14.38 -2.82
CA LEU A 207 -7.30 -12.96 -2.50
C LEU A 207 -7.74 -12.73 -1.05
N LEU A 208 -6.95 -11.97 -0.30
CA LEU A 208 -7.31 -11.44 1.01
C LEU A 208 -7.43 -9.93 0.91
N VAL A 209 -8.48 -9.38 1.52
CA VAL A 209 -8.74 -7.94 1.54
C VAL A 209 -8.99 -7.52 2.98
N MET A 210 -8.18 -6.58 3.47
CA MET A 210 -8.30 -5.99 4.78
C MET A 210 -8.68 -4.51 4.66
N TRP A 211 -9.59 -4.05 5.50
CA TRP A 211 -9.99 -2.63 5.55
C TRP A 211 -10.42 -2.23 6.96
N ARG A 212 -10.43 -0.94 7.21
CA ARG A 212 -11.06 -0.40 8.42
C ARG A 212 -12.53 -0.15 8.14
N ASN A 213 -13.40 -0.76 8.95
CA ASN A 213 -14.83 -0.51 8.89
C ASN A 213 -15.24 0.60 9.86
N GLU A 214 -16.40 1.18 9.60
CA GLU A 214 -17.15 1.95 10.56
C GLU A 214 -18.47 1.22 10.84
N LEU A 215 -18.67 0.79 12.07
CA LEU A 215 -19.86 0.05 12.45
C LEU A 215 -20.27 0.40 13.88
N GLY A 216 -21.44 1.01 14.04
CA GLY A 216 -21.92 1.47 15.34
C GLY A 216 -20.95 2.40 16.07
N GLY A 217 -20.25 3.29 15.33
CA GLY A 217 -19.24 4.21 15.84
C GLY A 217 -17.90 3.56 16.22
N SER A 218 -17.66 2.30 15.83
CA SER A 218 -16.39 1.61 16.00
C SER A 218 -15.58 1.64 14.70
N ARG A 219 -14.28 1.88 14.81
CA ARG A 219 -13.31 1.95 13.70
C ARG A 219 -12.39 0.72 13.72
N ASP A 220 -12.95 -0.48 13.64
CA ASP A 220 -12.21 -1.74 13.74
C ASP A 220 -11.75 -2.26 12.37
N MET A 221 -10.72 -3.13 12.39
CA MET A 221 -10.22 -3.77 11.19
C MET A 221 -11.03 -5.03 10.87
N TYR A 222 -11.23 -5.27 9.58
CA TYR A 222 -11.94 -6.43 9.05
C TYR A 222 -11.17 -7.08 7.91
N LEU A 223 -11.36 -8.38 7.75
CA LEU A 223 -10.76 -9.20 6.70
C LEU A 223 -11.82 -10.05 6.02
N VAL A 224 -11.74 -10.13 4.71
CA VAL A 224 -12.44 -11.13 3.87
C VAL A 224 -11.44 -11.84 2.99
N ASN A 225 -11.84 -12.99 2.47
CA ASN A 225 -11.10 -13.71 1.45
C ASN A 225 -12.00 -14.06 0.26
N SER A 226 -11.39 -14.32 -0.88
CA SER A 226 -12.07 -14.71 -2.11
C SER A 226 -11.22 -15.65 -2.94
N ARG A 227 -11.85 -16.71 -3.45
CA ARG A 227 -11.28 -17.54 -4.51
C ARG A 227 -11.78 -17.03 -5.86
N GLY A 228 -10.90 -16.34 -6.60
CA GLY A 228 -11.24 -15.79 -7.92
C GLY A 228 -11.71 -14.35 -7.96
N GLY A 229 -11.91 -13.67 -6.81
CA GLY A 229 -12.18 -12.23 -6.73
C GLY A 229 -13.56 -11.78 -7.18
N LEU A 230 -14.54 -12.71 -7.31
CA LEU A 230 -15.90 -12.40 -7.74
C LEU A 230 -16.93 -12.49 -6.62
N SER A 231 -16.62 -13.22 -5.56
CA SER A 231 -17.41 -13.33 -4.35
C SER A 231 -16.50 -13.43 -3.13
N PHE A 232 -16.92 -12.87 -2.02
CA PHE A 232 -16.15 -12.75 -0.80
C PHE A 232 -16.79 -13.50 0.36
N SER A 233 -15.98 -13.99 1.27
CA SER A 233 -16.45 -14.59 2.53
C SER A 233 -17.20 -13.57 3.38
N ALA A 234 -17.91 -14.04 4.40
CA ALA A 234 -18.41 -13.15 5.44
C ALA A 234 -17.23 -12.37 6.07
N PRO A 235 -17.43 -11.07 6.37
CA PRO A 235 -16.38 -10.24 6.96
C PRO A 235 -16.09 -10.71 8.39
N ARG A 236 -14.79 -10.84 8.70
CA ARG A 236 -14.33 -11.17 10.04
C ARG A 236 -13.63 -9.97 10.65
N LYS A 237 -14.08 -9.55 11.84
CA LYS A 237 -13.38 -8.56 12.65
C LYS A 237 -12.01 -9.12 13.07
N LEU A 238 -10.98 -8.28 13.04
CA LEU A 238 -9.64 -8.60 13.49
C LEU A 238 -9.39 -8.07 14.89
N GLY A 239 -8.62 -8.84 15.67
CA GLY A 239 -8.25 -8.52 17.03
C GLY A 239 -9.39 -8.59 18.04
N ASP A 240 -9.03 -8.50 19.31
CA ASP A 240 -9.94 -8.70 20.44
C ASP A 240 -10.60 -7.38 20.87
N GLY A 241 -9.92 -6.25 20.73
CA GLY A 241 -10.40 -4.94 21.16
C GLY A 241 -11.30 -4.25 20.14
N THR A 242 -11.87 -3.12 20.56
CA THR A 242 -12.74 -2.25 19.75
C THR A 242 -12.32 -0.79 19.93
N TRP A 243 -12.24 -0.07 18.82
CA TRP A 243 -11.88 1.34 18.82
C TRP A 243 -13.09 2.23 18.55
N LYS A 244 -13.72 2.73 19.62
CA LYS A 244 -14.75 3.78 19.53
C LYS A 244 -14.08 5.10 19.21
N LEU A 245 -14.35 5.65 18.01
CA LEU A 245 -13.71 6.88 17.56
C LEU A 245 -14.67 7.69 16.67
N ASN A 246 -15.02 8.87 17.13
CA ASN A 246 -15.76 9.86 16.33
C ASN A 246 -14.78 10.81 15.60
N ALA A 247 -13.88 10.23 14.80
CA ALA A 247 -12.88 10.96 14.00
C ALA A 247 -12.36 10.06 12.88
N CYS A 248 -11.55 10.63 11.99
CA CYS A 248 -10.87 9.90 10.91
C CYS A 248 -9.48 9.43 11.38
N PRO A 249 -9.23 8.12 11.54
CA PRO A 249 -7.92 7.62 11.92
C PRO A 249 -6.84 7.90 10.86
N MET A 250 -7.21 7.98 9.58
CA MET A 250 -6.32 8.20 8.44
C MET A 250 -5.24 7.11 8.29
N ASP A 251 -5.54 5.91 8.76
CA ASP A 251 -4.57 4.83 8.89
C ASP A 251 -5.28 3.49 8.67
N GLY A 252 -4.91 2.80 7.60
CA GLY A 252 -5.40 1.47 7.26
C GLY A 252 -4.69 0.41 8.10
N GLY A 253 -3.77 -0.30 7.51
CA GLY A 253 -2.97 -1.33 8.16
C GLY A 253 -2.20 -2.16 7.14
N GLY A 254 -1.31 -3.02 7.60
CA GLY A 254 -0.52 -3.94 6.80
C GLY A 254 -1.15 -5.33 6.76
N LEU A 255 -1.11 -5.97 5.59
CA LEU A 255 -1.53 -7.36 5.38
C LEU A 255 -0.41 -8.10 4.64
N ALA A 256 0.05 -9.21 5.19
CA ALA A 256 1.04 -10.05 4.55
C ALA A 256 0.64 -11.53 4.64
N VAL A 257 0.97 -12.30 3.62
CA VAL A 257 0.61 -13.71 3.53
C VAL A 257 1.80 -14.55 3.06
N SER A 258 1.94 -15.72 3.66
CA SER A 258 2.86 -16.78 3.22
C SER A 258 2.10 -18.09 3.03
N GLN A 259 2.81 -19.19 2.75
CA GLN A 259 2.18 -20.51 2.64
C GLN A 259 1.47 -20.96 3.92
N SER A 260 1.96 -20.55 5.08
CA SER A 260 1.50 -21.03 6.39
C SER A 260 0.87 -19.96 7.27
N LYS A 261 0.99 -18.67 6.89
CA LYS A 261 0.56 -17.56 7.77
C LYS A 261 -0.17 -16.48 6.99
N VAL A 262 -1.20 -15.94 7.62
CA VAL A 262 -1.78 -14.65 7.32
C VAL A 262 -1.47 -13.76 8.52
N LEU A 263 -0.81 -12.66 8.30
CA LEU A 263 -0.54 -11.65 9.34
C LEU A 263 -1.16 -10.33 8.96
N THR A 264 -1.66 -9.64 9.96
CA THR A 264 -2.24 -8.31 9.85
C THR A 264 -1.65 -7.43 10.94
N ALA A 265 -1.41 -6.16 10.63
CA ALA A 265 -0.95 -5.20 11.61
C ALA A 265 -1.71 -3.88 11.44
N TRP A 266 -2.08 -3.25 12.55
CA TRP A 266 -2.84 -2.00 12.50
C TRP A 266 -2.66 -1.18 13.77
N ARG A 267 -3.10 0.07 13.69
CA ARG A 267 -3.23 0.96 14.85
C ARG A 267 -4.64 0.86 15.44
N ARG A 268 -4.73 0.77 16.76
CA ARG A 268 -5.92 1.06 17.55
C ARG A 268 -5.53 2.05 18.65
N ASP A 269 -6.18 3.20 18.67
CA ASP A 269 -5.80 4.36 19.44
C ASP A 269 -4.36 4.82 19.11
N THR A 270 -3.43 4.75 20.03
CA THR A 270 -2.00 5.04 19.82
C THR A 270 -1.15 3.78 19.60
N ASN A 271 -1.71 2.60 19.86
CA ASN A 271 -0.97 1.34 19.91
C ASN A 271 -0.98 0.61 18.57
N VAL A 272 0.15 0.01 18.24
CA VAL A 272 0.36 -0.85 17.07
C VAL A 272 0.18 -2.30 17.47
N PHE A 273 -0.73 -2.98 16.78
CA PHE A 273 -1.05 -4.40 17.00
C PHE A 273 -0.59 -5.23 15.81
N LEU A 274 -0.10 -6.43 16.13
CA LEU A 274 0.16 -7.52 15.19
C LEU A 274 -0.79 -8.67 15.53
N ASP A 275 -1.47 -9.19 14.52
CA ASP A 275 -2.45 -10.28 14.69
C ASP A 275 -2.21 -11.38 13.65
N GLU A 276 -2.20 -12.60 14.13
CA GLU A 276 -2.33 -13.82 13.34
C GLU A 276 -3.76 -14.32 13.55
N PRO A 277 -4.64 -14.25 12.54
CA PRO A 277 -6.06 -14.56 12.73
C PRO A 277 -6.31 -15.91 13.39
N GLY A 278 -7.04 -15.87 14.50
CA GLY A 278 -7.30 -17.05 15.36
C GLY A 278 -6.35 -17.19 16.54
N ARG A 279 -5.45 -16.24 16.74
CA ARG A 279 -4.61 -16.08 17.93
C ARG A 279 -4.92 -14.75 18.62
N PRO A 280 -4.57 -14.58 19.91
CA PRO A 280 -4.66 -13.27 20.57
C PRO A 280 -3.81 -12.22 19.85
N GLU A 281 -4.34 -11.00 19.68
CA GLU A 281 -3.58 -9.88 19.16
C GLU A 281 -2.40 -9.54 20.07
N LYS A 282 -1.30 -9.08 19.48
CA LYS A 282 -0.09 -8.68 20.20
C LYS A 282 0.18 -7.20 19.99
N GLU A 283 0.25 -6.44 21.08
CA GLU A 283 0.78 -5.08 21.05
C GLU A 283 2.30 -5.11 20.85
N ILE A 284 2.81 -4.34 19.88
CA ILE A 284 4.25 -4.33 19.52
C ILE A 284 4.89 -2.94 19.60
N GLY A 285 4.12 -1.89 19.82
CA GLY A 285 4.62 -0.53 19.95
C GLY A 285 3.49 0.50 19.90
N THR A 286 3.88 1.76 19.74
CA THR A 286 2.97 2.90 19.58
C THR A 286 3.28 3.64 18.29
N GLY A 287 2.26 4.19 17.62
CA GLY A 287 2.46 4.96 16.39
C GLY A 287 1.35 4.77 15.36
N LYS A 288 1.68 5.04 14.12
CA LYS A 288 0.76 5.05 12.96
C LYS A 288 1.49 4.71 11.66
N ASP A 289 0.74 4.69 10.55
CA ASP A 289 1.29 4.48 9.19
C ASP A 289 2.01 3.12 9.08
N ILE A 290 1.28 2.03 9.36
CA ILE A 290 1.84 0.69 9.51
C ILE A 290 2.05 0.01 8.15
N ALA A 291 3.26 -0.51 7.92
CA ALA A 291 3.60 -1.43 6.85
C ALA A 291 4.00 -2.80 7.40
N LEU A 292 3.67 -3.88 6.67
CA LEU A 292 3.93 -5.26 7.08
C LEU A 292 4.49 -6.07 5.91
N ALA A 293 5.52 -6.88 6.19
CA ALA A 293 6.07 -7.83 5.23
C ALA A 293 6.47 -9.14 5.91
N LEU A 294 6.45 -10.22 5.14
CA LEU A 294 6.94 -11.54 5.52
C LEU A 294 8.06 -11.97 4.57
N SER A 295 9.23 -12.31 5.08
CA SER A 295 10.34 -12.77 4.25
C SER A 295 11.22 -13.77 5.01
N GLY A 296 11.59 -14.91 4.38
CA GLY A 296 12.46 -15.91 5.00
C GLY A 296 11.93 -16.49 6.33
N GLY A 297 10.61 -16.54 6.50
CA GLY A 297 9.96 -16.98 7.75
C GLY A 297 9.90 -15.91 8.83
N ARG A 298 10.47 -14.74 8.59
CA ARG A 298 10.53 -13.61 9.54
C ARG A 298 9.40 -12.62 9.26
N THR A 299 8.98 -11.92 10.32
CA THR A 299 7.95 -10.88 10.30
C THR A 299 8.59 -9.51 10.47
N TYR A 300 8.25 -8.59 9.59
CA TYR A 300 8.73 -7.21 9.58
C TYR A 300 7.54 -6.26 9.64
N VAL A 301 7.51 -5.40 10.63
CA VAL A 301 6.52 -4.32 10.75
C VAL A 301 7.27 -3.01 10.83
N ALA A 302 6.88 -2.02 10.05
CA ALA A 302 7.41 -0.66 10.17
C ALA A 302 6.27 0.32 10.44
N TRP A 303 6.54 1.37 11.18
CA TRP A 303 5.56 2.41 11.51
C TRP A 303 6.23 3.73 11.85
N VAL A 304 5.44 4.78 12.02
CA VAL A 304 5.91 6.08 12.49
C VAL A 304 5.52 6.27 13.95
N GLU A 305 6.50 6.45 14.84
CA GLU A 305 6.31 6.78 16.26
C GLU A 305 6.79 8.22 16.53
N GLY A 306 5.84 9.12 16.75
CA GLY A 306 6.14 10.56 16.76
C GLY A 306 6.60 11.01 15.37
N THR A 307 7.91 11.31 15.22
CA THR A 307 8.56 11.60 13.94
C THR A 307 9.45 10.46 13.45
N ARG A 308 9.78 9.49 14.30
CA ARG A 308 10.72 8.40 14.02
C ARG A 308 10.08 7.33 13.14
N VAL A 309 10.87 6.76 12.25
CA VAL A 309 10.51 5.52 11.56
C VAL A 309 11.09 4.36 12.35
N GLU A 310 10.21 3.51 12.85
CA GLU A 310 10.54 2.33 13.66
C GLU A 310 10.31 1.06 12.86
N ALA A 311 11.05 0.02 13.17
CA ALA A 311 10.81 -1.34 12.70
C ALA A 311 10.79 -2.32 13.85
N TRP A 312 9.92 -3.33 13.75
CA TRP A 312 9.88 -4.51 14.61
C TRP A 312 10.15 -5.74 13.75
N ILE A 313 11.15 -6.52 14.14
CA ILE A 313 11.59 -7.71 13.40
C ILE A 313 11.63 -8.88 14.38
N ASP A 314 10.67 -9.80 14.30
CA ASP A 314 10.55 -11.00 15.14
C ASP A 314 10.72 -10.75 16.66
N GLY A 315 10.21 -9.64 17.18
CA GLY A 315 10.29 -9.30 18.59
C GLY A 315 11.30 -8.20 18.93
N ASN A 316 12.16 -7.83 18.00
CA ASN A 316 13.18 -6.81 18.22
C ASN A 316 12.78 -5.49 17.56
N LYS A 317 12.56 -4.45 18.36
CA LYS A 317 12.30 -3.09 17.89
C LYS A 317 13.61 -2.37 17.62
N GLN A 318 13.66 -1.61 16.52
CA GLN A 318 14.81 -0.77 16.16
C GLN A 318 14.35 0.49 15.44
N GLU A 319 15.07 1.59 15.66
CA GLU A 319 14.89 2.83 14.92
C GLU A 319 15.53 2.73 13.54
N LEU A 320 14.77 3.05 12.47
CA LEU A 320 15.29 3.18 11.11
C LEU A 320 15.73 4.61 10.80
N ALA A 321 14.98 5.60 11.28
CA ALA A 321 15.29 7.01 11.08
C ALA A 321 14.69 7.87 12.21
N ALA A 322 15.38 8.95 12.58
CA ALA A 322 14.91 9.90 13.58
C ALA A 322 13.71 10.74 13.09
N SER A 323 13.53 10.82 11.76
CA SER A 323 12.37 11.46 11.14
C SER A 323 12.01 10.77 9.84
N GLY A 324 10.71 10.69 9.55
CA GLY A 324 10.19 10.15 8.30
C GLY A 324 8.69 9.92 8.36
N ALA A 325 8.10 9.54 7.22
CA ALA A 325 6.68 9.30 7.07
C ALA A 325 6.40 8.18 6.06
N PHE A 326 5.21 7.59 6.15
CA PHE A 326 4.65 6.63 5.19
C PHE A 326 5.62 5.51 4.80
N PRO A 327 6.12 4.72 5.78
CA PRO A 327 6.99 3.61 5.48
C PRO A 327 6.28 2.57 4.61
N SER A 328 7.01 1.98 3.68
CA SER A 328 6.58 0.83 2.89
C SER A 328 7.61 -0.29 3.00
N LEU A 329 7.15 -1.54 2.94
CA LEU A 329 7.98 -2.73 3.02
C LEU A 329 7.76 -3.62 1.81
N THR A 330 8.82 -4.16 1.23
CA THR A 330 8.72 -5.20 0.22
C THR A 330 9.65 -6.37 0.51
N SER A 331 9.10 -7.58 0.43
CA SER A 331 9.86 -8.83 0.61
C SER A 331 10.74 -9.11 -0.61
N LEU A 332 11.97 -9.49 -0.36
CA LEU A 332 12.90 -9.88 -1.40
C LEU A 332 12.88 -11.41 -1.62
N PRO A 333 12.82 -11.90 -2.86
CA PRO A 333 12.82 -13.35 -3.14
C PRO A 333 14.03 -14.11 -2.59
N GLY A 334 15.18 -13.43 -2.46
CA GLY A 334 16.39 -13.98 -1.85
C GLY A 334 16.46 -13.90 -0.33
N GLY A 335 15.38 -13.45 0.32
CA GLY A 335 15.32 -13.20 1.77
C GLY A 335 15.63 -11.74 2.13
N GLY A 336 15.17 -11.33 3.32
CA GLY A 336 15.20 -9.95 3.80
C GLY A 336 14.08 -9.09 3.21
N VAL A 337 14.07 -7.84 3.59
CA VAL A 337 13.04 -6.85 3.24
C VAL A 337 13.73 -5.54 2.87
N LEU A 338 13.22 -4.84 1.87
CA LEU A 338 13.49 -3.42 1.68
C LEU A 338 12.41 -2.60 2.38
N ALA A 339 12.86 -1.63 3.16
CA ALA A 339 12.04 -0.57 3.72
C ALA A 339 12.29 0.72 2.93
N ALA A 340 11.24 1.48 2.64
CA ALA A 340 11.36 2.82 2.09
C ALA A 340 10.41 3.77 2.84
N TRP A 341 10.80 5.03 2.99
CA TRP A 341 9.99 6.06 3.66
C TRP A 341 10.30 7.46 3.10
N GLU A 342 9.39 8.38 3.34
CA GLU A 342 9.63 9.80 3.03
C GLU A 342 10.51 10.45 4.10
N GLN A 343 11.52 11.20 3.67
CA GLN A 343 12.35 12.01 4.56
C GLN A 343 12.90 13.24 3.84
N ASN A 344 12.57 14.43 4.32
CA ASN A 344 13.11 15.70 3.78
C ASN A 344 12.93 15.90 2.27
N GLY A 345 11.83 15.40 1.71
CA GLY A 345 11.54 15.48 0.27
C GLY A 345 12.16 14.37 -0.58
N PHE A 346 12.91 13.45 0.03
CA PHE A 346 13.49 12.26 -0.59
C PHE A 346 12.71 11.01 -0.18
N ILE A 347 12.89 9.94 -0.96
CA ILE A 347 12.59 8.58 -0.53
C ILE A 347 13.88 7.94 -0.06
N GLU A 348 13.94 7.61 1.22
CA GLU A 348 15.02 6.83 1.82
C GLU A 348 14.74 5.34 1.68
N ILE A 349 15.77 4.55 1.39
CA ILE A 349 15.66 3.11 1.15
C ILE A 349 16.72 2.40 1.98
N ARG A 350 16.29 1.39 2.75
CA ARG A 350 17.19 0.56 3.57
C ARG A 350 16.84 -0.92 3.45
N ARG A 351 17.85 -1.76 3.34
CA ARG A 351 17.71 -3.20 3.45
C ARG A 351 17.67 -3.61 4.91
N LEU A 352 16.65 -4.35 5.31
CA LEU A 352 16.51 -4.98 6.61
C LEU A 352 16.98 -6.44 6.53
N PRO A 353 17.64 -6.94 7.59
CA PRO A 353 18.24 -8.28 7.61
C PRO A 353 17.22 -9.42 7.57
#